data_c5eb0d6f8f2aaf44278a77ca016b69e1
#
_entry.id   c5eb0d6f8f2aaf44278a77ca016b69e1
#
_cell.length_a   1.000
_cell.length_b   1.000
_cell.length_c   1.000
_cell.angle_alpha   90.00
_cell.angle_beta   90.00
_cell.angle_gamma   90.00
#
_symmetry.space_group_name_H-M   'P 1'
#
loop_
_entity.id
_entity.type
_entity.pdbx_description
1 polymer ?
#
loop_
_entity_poly.entity_id
_entity_poly.type
_entity_poly.pdbx_seq_one_letter_code
_entity_poly.pdbx_strand_id
1 'polypeptide(L)'
;VSLFLFASLYSVASEIGDRTIPADVAQLSDSLKRQYAPDKRVALFDVDYSFSGKNVMLRGVTTSAEAKAALLNGLSKADYQVMDCLQVLPDEAALEGKTYGIINVSVSNLRVDPDFSSEMMTQGLMGMPVRVLQRDGWYRIQTPDNYIAWVHRVGIHPVTKEELHAWNTAEKIVVTSHYGFVYSEPNQAS
;
A
#
# COMPACT_ATOMS: atom_id res chain seq x y z
N VAL A 1 -34.73 -1.19 -23.44
CA VAL A 1 -34.99 -2.04 -22.27
C VAL A 1 -33.67 -2.37 -21.59
N SER A 2 -32.96 -1.38 -21.02
CA SER A 2 -31.68 -1.65 -20.32
C SER A 2 -31.38 -0.65 -19.20
N LEU A 3 -32.39 0.02 -18.64
CA LEU A 3 -32.20 1.07 -17.64
C LEU A 3 -32.58 0.66 -16.20
N PHE A 4 -33.08 -0.57 -15.99
CA PHE A 4 -33.58 -1.01 -14.68
C PHE A 4 -32.60 -1.88 -13.87
N LEU A 5 -31.45 -2.29 -14.41
CA LEU A 5 -30.49 -3.15 -13.69
C LEU A 5 -29.46 -2.37 -12.88
N PHE A 6 -29.25 -1.07 -13.12
CA PHE A 6 -28.26 -0.27 -12.39
C PHE A 6 -28.77 0.32 -11.06
N ALA A 7 -30.08 0.43 -10.87
CA ALA A 7 -30.67 0.99 -9.65
C ALA A 7 -30.64 0.02 -8.45
N SER A 8 -30.55 -1.29 -8.70
CA SER A 8 -30.55 -2.32 -7.64
C SER A 8 -29.20 -2.46 -6.93
N LEU A 9 -28.08 -2.06 -7.56
CA LEU A 9 -26.74 -2.16 -6.97
C LEU A 9 -26.40 -1.01 -6.02
N TYR A 10 -27.06 0.14 -6.16
CA TYR A 10 -26.83 1.30 -5.28
C TYR A 10 -27.59 1.23 -3.95
N SER A 11 -28.64 0.42 -3.85
CA SER A 11 -29.42 0.28 -2.62
C SER A 11 -28.78 -0.62 -1.57
N VAL A 12 -27.78 -1.45 -1.92
CA VAL A 12 -27.10 -2.35 -0.96
C VAL A 12 -25.96 -1.64 -0.21
N ALA A 13 -25.55 -0.46 -0.63
CA ALA A 13 -24.44 0.26 -0.03
C ALA A 13 -24.78 1.03 1.26
N SER A 14 -26.04 1.08 1.68
CA SER A 14 -26.49 1.85 2.85
C SER A 14 -26.84 1.03 4.09
N GLU A 15 -26.81 -0.30 4.03
CA GLU A 15 -26.88 -1.11 5.24
C GLU A 15 -25.47 -1.21 5.84
N ILE A 16 -25.25 -0.49 6.93
CA ILE A 16 -24.09 -0.69 7.82
C ILE A 16 -24.25 -2.12 8.35
N GLY A 17 -23.60 -3.07 7.68
CA GLY A 17 -23.55 -4.47 8.12
C GLY A 17 -22.98 -4.55 9.53
N ASP A 18 -23.38 -5.57 10.27
CA ASP A 18 -22.84 -5.86 11.59
C ASP A 18 -21.30 -6.02 11.46
N ARG A 19 -20.55 -5.25 12.26
CA ARG A 19 -19.08 -5.32 12.33
C ARG A 19 -18.59 -6.38 13.30
N THR A 20 -19.49 -7.10 13.98
CA THR A 20 -19.12 -8.21 14.84
C THR A 20 -18.59 -9.36 14.00
N ILE A 21 -17.30 -9.62 14.11
CA ILE A 21 -16.64 -10.70 13.35
C ILE A 21 -16.98 -12.04 14.00
N PRO A 22 -17.59 -13.00 13.27
CA PRO A 22 -17.81 -14.35 13.78
C PRO A 22 -16.52 -15.02 14.21
N ALA A 23 -16.59 -15.88 15.26
CA ALA A 23 -15.40 -16.47 15.88
C ALA A 23 -14.56 -17.32 14.92
N ASP A 24 -15.21 -18.04 14.00
CA ASP A 24 -14.56 -18.84 12.94
C ASP A 24 -13.77 -17.95 11.97
N VAL A 25 -14.35 -16.82 11.56
CA VAL A 25 -13.69 -15.86 10.68
C VAL A 25 -12.55 -15.14 11.40
N ALA A 26 -12.74 -14.77 12.68
CA ALA A 26 -11.68 -14.16 13.48
C ALA A 26 -10.46 -15.09 13.62
N GLN A 27 -10.69 -16.38 13.93
CA GLN A 27 -9.62 -17.38 14.03
C GLN A 27 -8.89 -17.58 12.70
N LEU A 28 -9.62 -17.65 11.57
CA LEU A 28 -9.05 -17.73 10.23
C LEU A 28 -8.18 -16.51 9.94
N SER A 29 -8.73 -15.31 10.16
CA SER A 29 -8.03 -14.04 9.93
C SER A 29 -6.74 -13.94 10.75
N ASP A 30 -6.80 -14.26 12.05
CA ASP A 30 -5.64 -14.24 12.95
C ASP A 30 -4.57 -15.27 12.55
N SER A 31 -4.99 -16.45 12.09
CA SER A 31 -4.07 -17.47 11.58
C SER A 31 -3.32 -16.97 10.34
N LEU A 32 -4.06 -16.41 9.38
CA LEU A 32 -3.48 -15.88 8.15
C LEU A 32 -2.58 -14.67 8.43
N LYS A 33 -2.98 -13.79 9.34
CA LYS A 33 -2.16 -12.64 9.74
C LYS A 33 -0.84 -13.09 10.36
N ARG A 34 -0.87 -14.09 11.26
CA ARG A 34 0.37 -14.65 11.84
C ARG A 34 1.26 -15.32 10.80
N GLN A 35 0.69 -15.94 9.77
CA GLN A 35 1.44 -16.65 8.74
C GLN A 35 2.04 -15.71 7.70
N TYR A 36 1.28 -14.72 7.20
CA TYR A 36 1.64 -13.91 6.04
C TYR A 36 2.05 -12.48 6.37
N ALA A 37 1.62 -11.94 7.51
CA ALA A 37 1.93 -10.59 7.96
C ALA A 37 2.17 -10.54 9.48
N PRO A 38 3.13 -11.30 10.01
CA PRO A 38 3.41 -11.34 11.45
C PRO A 38 3.90 -10.00 11.99
N ASP A 39 4.54 -9.20 11.14
CA ASP A 39 5.00 -7.85 11.45
C ASP A 39 4.39 -6.86 10.44
N LYS A 40 3.46 -6.03 10.93
CA LYS A 40 2.77 -5.02 10.14
C LYS A 40 3.69 -3.93 9.54
N ARG A 41 4.93 -3.85 10.03
CA ARG A 41 5.92 -2.90 9.51
C ARG A 41 6.50 -3.35 8.18
N VAL A 42 6.43 -4.65 7.85
CA VAL A 42 7.08 -5.22 6.65
C VAL A 42 6.10 -5.96 5.74
N ALA A 43 4.91 -6.31 6.22
CA ALA A 43 3.86 -6.94 5.45
C ALA A 43 2.48 -6.47 5.91
N LEU A 44 1.55 -6.37 4.97
CA LEU A 44 0.19 -5.89 5.26
C LEU A 44 -0.81 -7.03 5.11
N PHE A 45 -1.71 -7.13 6.08
CA PHE A 45 -2.94 -7.90 6.04
C PHE A 45 -3.99 -7.12 6.85
N ASP A 46 -4.43 -6.00 6.25
CA ASP A 46 -5.41 -5.09 6.85
C ASP A 46 -6.76 -5.35 6.16
N VAL A 47 -7.60 -6.13 6.82
CA VAL A 47 -8.89 -6.57 6.26
C VAL A 47 -10.01 -6.12 7.19
N ASP A 48 -10.94 -5.36 6.62
CA ASP A 48 -12.20 -4.99 7.22
C ASP A 48 -13.31 -5.91 6.74
N TYR A 49 -14.17 -6.34 7.66
CA TYR A 49 -15.27 -7.23 7.41
C TYR A 49 -16.60 -6.52 7.68
N SER A 50 -17.57 -6.71 6.78
CA SER A 50 -18.96 -6.31 7.00
C SER A 50 -19.87 -7.49 6.69
N PHE A 51 -20.70 -7.90 7.66
CA PHE A 51 -21.54 -9.09 7.58
C PHE A 51 -23.02 -8.72 7.42
N SER A 52 -23.73 -9.51 6.60
CA SER A 52 -25.19 -9.56 6.56
C SER A 52 -25.61 -11.04 6.42
N GLY A 53 -25.85 -11.69 7.58
CA GLY A 53 -26.03 -13.14 7.67
C GLY A 53 -24.79 -13.89 7.19
N LYS A 54 -24.93 -14.69 6.12
CA LYS A 54 -23.82 -15.42 5.48
C LYS A 54 -23.13 -14.62 4.36
N ASN A 55 -23.61 -13.41 4.05
CA ASN A 55 -22.90 -12.53 3.12
C ASN A 55 -21.82 -11.76 3.87
N VAL A 56 -20.62 -11.72 3.31
CA VAL A 56 -19.50 -10.95 3.85
C VAL A 56 -18.88 -10.09 2.76
N MET A 57 -18.70 -8.82 3.05
CA MET A 57 -17.90 -7.90 2.22
C MET A 57 -16.53 -7.75 2.86
N LEU A 58 -15.50 -7.99 2.06
CA LEU A 58 -14.10 -7.76 2.43
C LEU A 58 -13.62 -6.44 1.83
N ARG A 59 -13.00 -5.61 2.63
CA ARG A 59 -12.32 -4.38 2.21
C ARG A 59 -10.94 -4.31 2.84
N GLY A 60 -10.08 -3.46 2.27
CA GLY A 60 -8.76 -3.22 2.80
C GLY A 60 -7.65 -3.64 1.85
N VAL A 61 -6.48 -3.94 2.41
CA VAL A 61 -5.27 -4.19 1.61
C VAL A 61 -4.44 -5.34 2.18
N THR A 62 -3.77 -6.06 1.28
CA THR A 62 -2.73 -7.04 1.66
C THR A 62 -1.57 -6.97 0.69
N THR A 63 -0.36 -7.29 1.16
CA THR A 63 0.83 -7.44 0.30
C THR A 63 1.03 -8.88 -0.19
N SER A 64 0.17 -9.83 0.23
CA SER A 64 0.25 -11.24 -0.17
C SER A 64 -1.01 -11.67 -0.92
N ALA A 65 -0.85 -12.04 -2.19
CA ALA A 65 -1.89 -12.66 -3.00
C ALA A 65 -2.30 -14.04 -2.43
N GLU A 66 -1.34 -14.77 -1.85
CA GLU A 66 -1.57 -16.08 -1.23
C GLU A 66 -2.44 -15.95 0.02
N ALA A 67 -2.20 -14.90 0.84
CA ALA A 67 -3.03 -14.63 2.02
C ALA A 67 -4.48 -14.32 1.61
N LYS A 68 -4.66 -13.49 0.57
CA LYS A 68 -5.99 -13.22 0.01
C LYS A 68 -6.67 -14.48 -0.47
N ALA A 69 -5.99 -15.30 -1.27
CA ALA A 69 -6.54 -16.55 -1.79
C ALA A 69 -6.92 -17.52 -0.66
N ALA A 70 -6.07 -17.63 0.37
CA ALA A 70 -6.34 -18.47 1.54
C ALA A 70 -7.56 -17.98 2.33
N LEU A 71 -7.72 -16.66 2.50
CA LEU A 71 -8.89 -16.06 3.15
C LEU A 71 -10.18 -16.37 2.37
N LEU A 72 -10.19 -16.14 1.07
CA LEU A 72 -11.37 -16.42 0.22
C LEU A 72 -11.76 -17.90 0.26
N ASN A 73 -10.78 -18.80 0.17
CA ASN A 73 -11.00 -20.24 0.28
C ASN A 73 -11.54 -20.65 1.65
N GLY A 74 -11.01 -20.07 2.73
CA GLY A 74 -11.47 -20.35 4.10
C GLY A 74 -12.91 -19.91 4.33
N LEU A 75 -13.26 -18.71 3.88
CA LEU A 75 -14.62 -18.18 3.96
C LEU A 75 -15.61 -19.01 3.12
N SER A 76 -15.21 -19.41 1.92
CA SER A 76 -16.04 -20.27 1.05
C SER A 76 -16.30 -21.63 1.69
N LYS A 77 -15.29 -22.25 2.33
CA LYS A 77 -15.45 -23.52 3.07
C LYS A 77 -16.35 -23.40 4.28
N ALA A 78 -16.46 -22.23 4.89
CA ALA A 78 -17.37 -21.92 6.00
C ALA A 78 -18.77 -21.46 5.51
N ASP A 79 -19.06 -21.62 4.21
CA ASP A 79 -20.34 -21.32 3.57
C ASP A 79 -20.71 -19.81 3.61
N TYR A 80 -19.70 -18.93 3.55
CA TYR A 80 -19.92 -17.49 3.36
C TYR A 80 -19.95 -17.13 1.87
N GLN A 81 -20.89 -16.23 1.52
CA GLN A 81 -20.92 -15.57 0.21
C GLN A 81 -20.06 -14.31 0.28
N VAL A 82 -18.97 -14.28 -0.49
CA VAL A 82 -17.95 -13.22 -0.36
C VAL A 82 -18.09 -12.19 -1.47
N MET A 83 -18.25 -10.93 -1.06
CA MET A 83 -18.02 -9.77 -1.94
C MET A 83 -16.57 -9.29 -1.71
N ASP A 84 -15.69 -9.60 -2.65
CA ASP A 84 -14.26 -9.33 -2.56
C ASP A 84 -13.92 -7.93 -3.08
N CYS A 85 -13.62 -7.01 -2.15
CA CYS A 85 -13.07 -5.69 -2.41
C CYS A 85 -11.68 -5.52 -1.75
N LEU A 86 -11.02 -6.63 -1.39
CA LEU A 86 -9.67 -6.62 -0.82
C LEU A 86 -8.63 -6.42 -1.92
N GLN A 87 -7.83 -5.37 -1.82
CA GLN A 87 -6.78 -5.07 -2.79
C GLN A 87 -5.48 -5.81 -2.45
N VAL A 88 -4.80 -6.31 -3.49
CA VAL A 88 -3.42 -6.82 -3.35
C VAL A 88 -2.47 -5.73 -3.81
N LEU A 89 -1.52 -5.39 -2.96
CA LEU A 89 -0.54 -4.35 -3.25
C LEU A 89 0.79 -4.95 -3.76
N PRO A 90 1.49 -4.27 -4.69
CA PRO A 90 1.13 -2.97 -5.27
C PRO A 90 -0.06 -3.06 -6.23
N ASP A 91 -0.87 -2.00 -6.25
CA ASP A 91 -1.92 -1.82 -7.26
C ASP A 91 -1.31 -1.20 -8.52
N GLU A 92 -0.81 -2.05 -9.42
CA GLU A 92 -0.13 -1.62 -10.66
C GLU A 92 -1.00 -0.74 -11.55
N ALA A 93 -2.31 -1.01 -11.58
CA ALA A 93 -3.24 -0.25 -12.42
C ALA A 93 -3.43 1.17 -11.88
N ALA A 94 -3.66 1.32 -10.57
CA ALA A 94 -3.81 2.62 -9.92
C ALA A 94 -2.50 3.43 -9.90
N LEU A 95 -1.35 2.75 -9.97
CA LEU A 95 -0.02 3.35 -10.03
C LEU A 95 0.47 3.61 -11.47
N GLU A 96 -0.34 3.29 -12.47
CA GLU A 96 0.02 3.48 -13.89
C GLU A 96 1.36 2.81 -14.25
N GLY A 97 1.65 1.65 -13.67
CA GLY A 97 2.91 0.90 -13.83
C GLY A 97 4.10 1.45 -13.05
N LYS A 98 3.95 2.59 -12.34
CA LYS A 98 5.03 3.20 -11.52
C LYS A 98 5.07 2.59 -10.13
N THR A 99 5.41 1.31 -10.06
CA THR A 99 5.50 0.53 -8.82
C THR A 99 6.82 0.69 -8.07
N TYR A 100 7.66 1.63 -8.52
CA TYR A 100 8.91 2.01 -7.88
C TYR A 100 8.98 3.52 -7.69
N GLY A 101 9.94 3.97 -6.91
CA GLY A 101 10.20 5.39 -6.71
C GLY A 101 11.63 5.63 -6.25
N ILE A 102 12.06 6.88 -6.35
CA ILE A 102 13.36 7.34 -5.89
C ILE A 102 13.12 8.52 -4.97
N ILE A 103 13.70 8.50 -3.78
CA ILE A 103 13.64 9.64 -2.86
C ILE A 103 14.37 10.81 -3.50
N ASN A 104 13.70 11.96 -3.65
CA ASN A 104 14.18 13.12 -4.41
C ASN A 104 14.46 14.36 -3.56
N VAL A 105 14.42 14.23 -2.23
CA VAL A 105 14.81 15.26 -1.27
C VAL A 105 15.95 14.75 -0.40
N SER A 106 16.73 15.65 0.20
CA SER A 106 17.91 15.29 1.00
C SER A 106 17.59 14.23 2.05
N VAL A 107 16.51 14.46 2.80
CA VAL A 107 15.95 13.52 3.78
C VAL A 107 14.43 13.60 3.73
N SER A 108 13.78 12.48 3.49
CA SER A 108 12.34 12.36 3.54
C SER A 108 11.91 11.60 4.80
N ASN A 109 11.03 12.18 5.60
CA ASN A 109 10.43 11.49 6.73
C ASN A 109 9.39 10.49 6.24
N LEU A 110 9.55 9.23 6.63
CA LEU A 110 8.65 8.13 6.34
C LEU A 110 7.79 7.88 7.57
N ARG A 111 6.47 7.93 7.41
CA ARG A 111 5.51 7.98 8.51
C ARG A 111 4.62 6.76 8.56
N VAL A 112 4.06 6.51 9.74
CA VAL A 112 3.11 5.39 9.96
C VAL A 112 1.82 5.61 9.18
N ASP A 113 1.29 6.83 9.15
CA ASP A 113 0.07 7.23 8.44
C ASP A 113 0.34 8.39 7.47
N PRO A 114 -0.50 8.60 6.45
CA PRO A 114 -0.35 9.68 5.47
C PRO A 114 -0.72 11.06 6.02
N ASP A 115 -0.11 11.45 7.13
CA ASP A 115 -0.33 12.70 7.83
C ASP A 115 0.98 13.26 8.39
N PHE A 116 1.17 14.59 8.35
CA PHE A 116 2.37 15.25 8.87
C PHE A 116 2.51 15.19 10.39
N SER A 117 1.41 14.96 11.12
CA SER A 117 1.41 14.76 12.57
C SER A 117 1.65 13.32 13.01
N SER A 118 1.56 12.35 12.06
CA SER A 118 1.79 10.94 12.35
C SER A 118 3.23 10.66 12.78
N GLU A 119 3.39 9.58 13.54
CA GLU A 119 4.70 9.10 14.00
C GLU A 119 5.65 8.85 12.83
N MET A 120 6.90 9.29 12.99
CA MET A 120 7.97 8.99 12.05
C MET A 120 8.49 7.58 12.30
N MET A 121 8.36 6.71 11.29
CA MET A 121 8.84 5.34 11.36
C MET A 121 10.34 5.24 11.04
N THR A 122 10.77 5.89 9.96
CA THR A 122 12.16 5.94 9.50
C THR A 122 12.37 7.12 8.55
N GLN A 123 13.52 7.21 7.92
CA GLN A 123 13.86 8.25 6.95
C GLN A 123 14.42 7.64 5.67
N GLY A 124 14.11 8.27 4.54
CA GLY A 124 14.70 7.97 3.24
C GLY A 124 15.67 9.07 2.83
N LEU A 125 16.84 8.69 2.35
CA LEU A 125 17.84 9.63 1.84
C LEU A 125 17.69 9.83 0.33
N MET A 126 18.11 10.97 -0.17
CA MET A 126 18.13 11.29 -1.60
C MET A 126 18.80 10.17 -2.41
N GLY A 127 18.12 9.76 -3.49
CA GLY A 127 18.60 8.69 -4.36
C GLY A 127 18.22 7.28 -3.91
N MET A 128 17.65 7.09 -2.72
CA MET A 128 17.24 5.77 -2.24
C MET A 128 16.08 5.22 -3.10
N PRO A 129 16.24 4.06 -3.74
CA PRO A 129 15.15 3.40 -4.44
C PRO A 129 14.19 2.74 -3.45
N VAL A 130 12.89 2.79 -3.75
CA VAL A 130 11.83 2.18 -2.94
C VAL A 130 10.80 1.47 -3.84
N ARG A 131 10.05 0.52 -3.29
CA ARG A 131 8.82 0.03 -3.95
C ARG A 131 7.67 0.96 -3.60
N VAL A 132 6.84 1.27 -4.59
CA VAL A 132 5.58 1.98 -4.39
C VAL A 132 4.46 0.95 -4.35
N LEU A 133 3.69 0.94 -3.27
CA LEU A 133 2.61 0.00 -3.03
C LEU A 133 1.25 0.60 -3.35
N GLN A 134 1.03 1.86 -2.97
CA GLN A 134 -0.25 2.53 -3.06
C GLN A 134 -0.07 4.05 -3.17
N ARG A 135 -1.04 4.74 -3.78
CA ARG A 135 -1.12 6.21 -3.81
C ARG A 135 -2.48 6.67 -3.29
N ASP A 136 -2.48 7.54 -2.29
CA ASP A 136 -3.66 8.21 -1.76
C ASP A 136 -3.26 9.57 -1.17
N GLY A 137 -3.06 10.58 -2.05
CA GLY A 137 -2.48 11.88 -1.68
C GLY A 137 -1.00 11.82 -1.25
N TRP A 138 -0.63 10.76 -0.56
CA TRP A 138 0.71 10.31 -0.22
C TRP A 138 1.02 9.02 -0.98
N TYR A 139 2.27 8.55 -0.88
CA TYR A 139 2.68 7.25 -1.39
C TYR A 139 2.97 6.30 -0.23
N ARG A 140 2.31 5.14 -0.21
CA ARG A 140 2.70 4.03 0.65
C ARG A 140 3.82 3.29 -0.05
N ILE A 141 4.96 3.20 0.59
CA ILE A 141 6.18 2.65 0.00
C ILE A 141 6.74 1.54 0.88
N GLN A 142 7.61 0.71 0.28
CA GLN A 142 8.43 -0.24 0.99
C GLN A 142 9.90 0.10 0.71
N THR A 143 10.65 0.30 1.79
CA THR A 143 12.09 0.61 1.77
C THR A 143 12.93 -0.64 1.44
N PRO A 144 14.23 -0.52 1.09
CA PRO A 144 15.10 -1.66 0.81
C PRO A 144 15.25 -2.63 2.00
N ASP A 145 15.11 -2.14 3.23
CA ASP A 145 15.08 -2.92 4.47
C ASP A 145 13.67 -3.42 4.85
N ASN A 146 12.74 -3.39 3.88
CA ASN A 146 11.37 -3.88 3.93
C ASN A 146 10.38 -3.10 4.80
N TYR A 147 10.72 -1.98 5.40
CA TYR A 147 9.76 -1.17 6.13
C TYR A 147 8.70 -0.57 5.21
N ILE A 148 7.44 -0.73 5.59
CA ILE A 148 6.30 -0.13 4.88
C ILE A 148 5.90 1.13 5.63
N ALA A 149 5.94 2.27 4.92
CA ALA A 149 5.64 3.57 5.48
C ALA A 149 5.03 4.50 4.43
N TRP A 150 4.53 5.65 4.86
CA TRP A 150 4.01 6.67 4.00
C TRP A 150 5.02 7.79 3.78
N VAL A 151 5.19 8.20 2.52
CA VAL A 151 5.99 9.35 2.11
C VAL A 151 5.12 10.39 1.44
N HIS A 152 5.33 11.66 1.78
CA HIS A 152 4.65 12.74 1.10
C HIS A 152 5.10 12.84 -0.36
N ARG A 153 4.17 13.15 -1.26
CA ARG A 153 4.39 13.17 -2.72
C ARG A 153 5.57 14.03 -3.20
N VAL A 154 5.94 15.05 -2.42
CA VAL A 154 7.09 15.92 -2.74
C VAL A 154 8.43 15.22 -2.48
N GLY A 155 8.46 14.22 -1.59
CA GLY A 155 9.67 13.51 -1.18
C GLY A 155 10.05 12.31 -2.04
N ILE A 156 9.27 12.02 -3.10
CA ILE A 156 9.48 10.85 -3.95
C ILE A 156 9.20 11.17 -5.41
N HIS A 157 10.00 10.60 -6.31
CA HIS A 157 9.77 10.57 -7.75
C HIS A 157 9.36 9.15 -8.15
N PRO A 158 8.07 8.90 -8.51
CA PRO A 158 7.60 7.59 -8.93
C PRO A 158 8.16 7.24 -10.31
N VAL A 159 8.63 6.00 -10.46
CA VAL A 159 9.27 5.50 -11.68
C VAL A 159 8.76 4.11 -12.05
N THR A 160 8.89 3.75 -13.33
CA THR A 160 8.66 2.39 -13.82
C THR A 160 9.85 1.49 -13.48
N LYS A 161 9.71 0.21 -13.75
CA LYS A 161 10.80 -0.76 -13.58
C LYS A 161 12.00 -0.46 -14.48
N GLU A 162 11.74 -0.02 -15.69
CA GLU A 162 12.75 0.34 -16.70
C GLU A 162 13.52 1.60 -16.28
N GLU A 163 12.81 2.63 -15.80
CA GLU A 163 13.40 3.85 -15.27
C GLU A 163 14.23 3.57 -14.01
N LEU A 164 13.76 2.68 -13.12
CA LEU A 164 14.55 2.23 -11.97
C LEU A 164 15.82 1.51 -12.41
N HIS A 165 15.73 0.65 -13.44
CA HIS A 165 16.91 -0.04 -13.98
C HIS A 165 17.92 0.97 -14.53
N ALA A 166 17.47 1.95 -15.31
CA ALA A 166 18.31 3.04 -15.82
C ALA A 166 18.95 3.83 -14.66
N TRP A 167 18.17 4.15 -13.61
CA TRP A 167 18.70 4.78 -12.41
C TRP A 167 19.79 3.94 -11.75
N ASN A 168 19.57 2.65 -11.59
CA ASN A 168 20.52 1.75 -10.88
C ASN A 168 21.83 1.58 -11.64
N THR A 169 21.82 1.66 -12.97
CA THR A 169 22.99 1.49 -13.85
C THR A 169 23.72 2.80 -14.18
N ALA A 170 23.08 3.96 -13.97
CA ALA A 170 23.69 5.26 -14.20
C ALA A 170 24.88 5.51 -13.26
N GLU A 171 25.85 6.28 -13.74
CA GLU A 171 26.91 6.82 -12.87
C GLU A 171 26.28 7.70 -11.78
N LYS A 172 26.81 7.57 -10.57
CA LYS A 172 26.35 8.31 -9.40
C LYS A 172 27.49 9.02 -8.71
N ILE A 173 27.20 10.21 -8.24
CA ILE A 173 28.06 10.92 -7.30
C ILE A 173 27.49 10.76 -5.89
N VAL A 174 28.36 10.62 -4.92
CA VAL A 174 27.99 10.58 -3.49
C VAL A 174 28.55 11.81 -2.81
N VAL A 175 27.67 12.59 -2.18
CA VAL A 175 28.09 13.73 -1.36
C VAL A 175 28.63 13.19 -0.04
N THR A 176 29.93 13.40 0.21
CA THR A 176 30.62 12.93 1.44
C THR A 176 30.78 14.02 2.48
N SER A 177 30.51 15.28 2.15
CA SER A 177 30.56 16.39 3.11
C SER A 177 29.30 16.35 4.01
N HIS A 178 29.47 16.77 5.27
CA HIS A 178 28.37 16.84 6.23
C HIS A 178 27.30 17.87 5.86
N TYR A 179 27.65 18.86 5.06
CA TYR A 179 26.75 19.91 4.59
C TYR A 179 27.18 20.38 3.20
N GLY A 180 26.20 20.64 2.32
CA GLY A 180 26.42 21.17 0.97
C GLY A 180 25.11 21.47 0.27
N PHE A 181 25.16 22.30 -0.75
CA PHE A 181 24.04 22.55 -1.64
C PHE A 181 24.17 21.70 -2.91
N VAL A 182 23.06 21.21 -3.40
CA VAL A 182 22.94 20.57 -4.72
C VAL A 182 22.10 21.48 -5.58
N TYR A 183 22.65 21.90 -6.70
CA TYR A 183 22.02 22.82 -7.63
C TYR A 183 21.53 22.06 -8.86
N SER A 184 20.40 22.48 -9.45
CA SER A 184 19.88 21.91 -10.70
C SER A 184 20.74 22.27 -11.91
N GLU A 185 21.48 23.39 -11.85
CA GLU A 185 22.39 23.88 -12.88
C GLU A 185 23.71 24.34 -12.24
N PRO A 186 24.82 24.48 -13.01
CA PRO A 186 26.12 24.86 -12.49
C PRO A 186 26.21 26.37 -12.17
N ASN A 187 25.20 26.89 -11.49
CA ASN A 187 25.18 28.26 -10.99
C ASN A 187 24.45 28.31 -9.62
N GLN A 188 24.80 29.28 -8.78
CA GLN A 188 24.25 29.41 -7.41
C GLN A 188 22.84 30.02 -7.36
N ALA A 189 22.25 30.38 -8.49
CA ALA A 189 20.92 30.98 -8.57
C ALA A 189 19.83 29.95 -8.97
N SER A 190 20.21 28.67 -9.17
CA SER A 190 19.31 27.59 -9.59
C SER A 190 18.81 26.76 -8.41
#